data_eae413e5d1447c40d0ea80aeab62cca2
#
_entry.id   eae413e5d1447c40d0ea80aeab62cca2
#
_cell.length_a   1.000
_cell.length_b   1.000
_cell.length_c   1.000
_cell.angle_alpha   90.00
_cell.angle_beta   90.00
_cell.angle_gamma   90.00
#
_symmetry.space_group_name_H-M   'P 1'
#
loop_
_entity.id
_entity.type
_entity.pdbx_description
1 polymer ?
#
loop_
_entity_poly.entity_id
_entity_poly.type
_entity_poly.pdbx_seq_one_letter_code
_entity_poly.pdbx_strand_id
1 'polypeptide(L)'
;MAATIVATHERATAAERILRAAMLLFRERGYHGSSMRTLARALRMEAASLYYHFRSKQEILFAILDRTLDDLLAGVGRAVASADGPEARLRAAVRFHVLFHTDSQHQAFLSHSELRSLTQANLRMVLTRRDEYERVFRGLLASGARAGVFQVADVRLTAMAILTMCTGVATWFSDGGRLSPEAIADRYVEMILRTVKR
;
A
#
# COMPACT_ATOMS: atom_id res chain seq x y z
N MET A 1 -1.61 13.96 27.59
CA MET A 1 -0.81 14.32 26.40
C MET A 1 -1.54 13.89 25.13
N ALA A 2 -2.66 14.56 24.79
CA ALA A 2 -3.55 14.23 23.66
C ALA A 2 -3.83 15.49 22.82
N ALA A 3 -2.80 16.28 22.49
CA ALA A 3 -2.97 17.59 21.87
C ALA A 3 -2.06 17.84 20.65
N THR A 4 -1.47 16.80 20.02
CA THR A 4 -0.51 17.01 18.93
C THR A 4 -0.89 16.31 17.60
N ILE A 5 -2.06 15.68 17.49
CA ILE A 5 -2.50 14.97 16.27
C ILE A 5 -3.51 15.81 15.45
N VAL A 6 -3.92 16.97 15.91
CA VAL A 6 -4.98 17.77 15.24
C VAL A 6 -4.44 18.81 14.25
N ALA A 7 -3.12 18.96 14.07
CA ALA A 7 -2.52 20.09 13.35
C ALA A 7 -2.08 19.83 11.89
N THR A 8 -2.50 18.74 11.22
CA THR A 8 -2.14 18.49 9.82
C THR A 8 -3.33 18.40 8.86
N HIS A 9 -4.45 19.04 9.20
CA HIS A 9 -5.58 19.21 8.26
C HIS A 9 -5.44 20.48 7.40
N GLU A 10 -4.22 20.99 7.25
CA GLU A 10 -3.97 22.14 6.39
C GLU A 10 -4.03 21.75 4.91
N ARG A 11 -5.18 22.11 4.32
CA ARG A 11 -5.43 22.32 2.88
C ARG A 11 -4.90 21.25 1.94
N ALA A 12 -5.55 20.08 1.97
CA ALA A 12 -5.41 19.12 0.87
C ALA A 12 -5.59 19.84 -0.47
N THR A 13 -4.63 19.69 -1.37
CA THR A 13 -4.70 20.26 -2.72
C THR A 13 -5.95 19.77 -3.45
N ALA A 14 -6.39 20.52 -4.48
CA ALA A 14 -7.52 20.08 -5.29
C ALA A 14 -7.27 18.68 -5.89
N ALA A 15 -6.05 18.40 -6.32
CA ALA A 15 -5.66 17.08 -6.82
C ALA A 15 -5.83 15.98 -5.76
N GLU A 16 -5.40 16.19 -4.52
CA GLU A 16 -5.56 15.23 -3.43
C GLU A 16 -7.03 14.98 -3.07
N ARG A 17 -7.85 16.00 -3.11
CA ARG A 17 -9.31 15.89 -2.92
C ARG A 17 -9.92 15.03 -4.03
N ILE A 18 -9.50 15.24 -5.28
CA ILE A 18 -9.96 14.48 -6.43
C ILE A 18 -9.56 13.01 -6.29
N LEU A 19 -8.30 12.71 -5.96
CA LEU A 19 -7.83 11.34 -5.79
C LEU A 19 -8.58 10.61 -4.67
N ARG A 20 -8.81 11.26 -3.52
CA ARG A 20 -9.60 10.69 -2.42
C ARG A 20 -11.04 10.38 -2.82
N ALA A 21 -11.71 11.31 -3.47
CA ALA A 21 -13.09 11.09 -3.93
C ALA A 21 -13.17 10.00 -5.00
N ALA A 22 -12.17 9.94 -5.89
CA ALA A 22 -12.08 8.89 -6.91
C ALA A 22 -11.87 7.51 -6.30
N MET A 23 -11.02 7.38 -5.29
CA MET A 23 -10.84 6.11 -4.56
C MET A 23 -12.16 5.58 -3.99
N LEU A 24 -12.93 6.43 -3.33
CA LEU A 24 -14.23 6.05 -2.76
C LEU A 24 -15.21 5.65 -3.85
N LEU A 25 -15.30 6.44 -4.93
CA LEU A 25 -16.20 6.18 -6.05
C LEU A 25 -15.84 4.88 -6.78
N PHE A 26 -14.55 4.63 -7.02
CA PHE A 26 -14.07 3.41 -7.67
C PHE A 26 -14.30 2.17 -6.81
N ARG A 27 -14.17 2.29 -5.49
CA ARG A 27 -14.51 1.20 -4.56
C ARG A 27 -16.01 0.88 -4.56
N GLU A 28 -16.87 1.93 -4.53
CA GLU A 28 -18.32 1.77 -4.44
C GLU A 28 -18.94 1.22 -5.72
N ARG A 29 -18.50 1.73 -6.90
CA ARG A 29 -19.12 1.48 -8.20
C ARG A 29 -18.26 0.71 -9.19
N GLY A 30 -17.06 0.34 -8.78
CA GLY A 30 -16.01 -0.15 -9.68
C GLY A 30 -15.44 0.97 -10.58
N TYR A 31 -14.26 0.71 -11.12
CA TYR A 31 -13.64 1.66 -12.08
C TYR A 31 -14.53 1.87 -13.30
N HIS A 32 -15.04 0.79 -13.91
CA HIS A 32 -15.85 0.88 -15.14
C HIS A 32 -17.22 1.53 -14.91
N GLY A 33 -17.83 1.35 -13.73
CA GLY A 33 -19.09 1.99 -13.34
C GLY A 33 -18.99 3.48 -13.01
N SER A 34 -17.78 4.04 -13.05
CA SER A 34 -17.49 5.43 -12.70
C SER A 34 -17.11 6.25 -13.94
N SER A 35 -17.36 7.57 -13.92
CA SER A 35 -17.00 8.50 -14.98
C SER A 35 -16.44 9.81 -14.42
N MET A 36 -15.71 10.57 -15.25
CA MET A 36 -15.26 11.93 -14.89
C MET A 36 -16.44 12.83 -14.48
N ARG A 37 -17.59 12.68 -15.16
CA ARG A 37 -18.82 13.45 -14.82
C ARG A 37 -19.37 13.08 -13.46
N THR A 38 -19.42 11.77 -13.11
CA THR A 38 -19.89 11.33 -11.77
C THR A 38 -18.94 11.78 -10.68
N LEU A 39 -17.64 11.80 -10.95
CA LEU A 39 -16.62 12.29 -10.04
C LEU A 39 -16.73 13.80 -9.80
N ALA A 40 -16.88 14.60 -10.88
CA ALA A 40 -17.08 16.04 -10.79
C ALA A 40 -18.33 16.38 -9.95
N ARG A 41 -19.44 15.66 -10.18
CA ARG A 41 -20.67 15.81 -9.40
C ARG A 41 -20.46 15.48 -7.92
N ALA A 42 -19.78 14.38 -7.61
CA ALA A 42 -19.47 13.99 -6.22
C ALA A 42 -18.63 15.02 -5.49
N LEU A 43 -17.72 15.68 -6.19
CA LEU A 43 -16.88 16.76 -5.68
C LEU A 43 -17.56 18.13 -5.67
N ARG A 44 -18.74 18.28 -6.24
CA ARG A 44 -19.40 19.56 -6.49
C ARG A 44 -18.50 20.55 -7.27
N MET A 45 -17.79 20.01 -8.27
CA MET A 45 -16.86 20.72 -9.13
C MET A 45 -17.41 20.81 -10.56
N GLU A 46 -17.07 21.89 -11.26
CA GLU A 46 -17.27 21.97 -12.69
C GLU A 46 -16.40 20.92 -13.42
N ALA A 47 -16.94 20.28 -14.44
CA ALA A 47 -16.21 19.28 -15.20
C ALA A 47 -14.90 19.81 -15.79
N ALA A 48 -14.89 21.05 -16.27
CA ALA A 48 -13.71 21.72 -16.80
C ALA A 48 -12.59 21.83 -15.74
N SER A 49 -12.95 22.15 -14.48
CA SER A 49 -12.00 22.21 -13.37
C SER A 49 -11.38 20.82 -13.07
N LEU A 50 -12.18 19.76 -13.14
CA LEU A 50 -11.67 18.40 -12.98
C LEU A 50 -10.69 18.02 -14.10
N TYR A 51 -11.03 18.33 -15.36
CA TYR A 51 -10.16 18.09 -16.52
C TYR A 51 -8.88 18.92 -16.52
N TYR A 52 -8.87 20.08 -15.85
CA TYR A 52 -7.64 20.85 -15.63
C TYR A 52 -6.62 20.08 -14.77
N HIS A 53 -7.08 19.32 -13.77
CA HIS A 53 -6.21 18.54 -12.88
C HIS A 53 -5.87 17.16 -13.45
N PHE A 54 -6.83 16.48 -14.07
CA PHE A 54 -6.66 15.13 -14.61
C PHE A 54 -7.37 14.99 -15.95
N ARG A 55 -6.63 14.68 -16.98
CA ARG A 55 -7.13 14.59 -18.36
C ARG A 55 -8.06 13.40 -18.59
N SER A 56 -7.97 12.36 -17.75
CA SER A 56 -8.75 11.15 -17.91
C SER A 56 -8.91 10.38 -16.60
N LYS A 57 -9.90 9.50 -16.57
CA LYS A 57 -10.10 8.56 -15.45
C LYS A 57 -8.91 7.59 -15.29
N GLN A 58 -8.19 7.27 -16.37
CA GLN A 58 -6.96 6.47 -16.36
C GLN A 58 -5.83 7.18 -15.63
N GLU A 59 -5.67 8.47 -15.85
CA GLU A 59 -4.66 9.27 -15.18
C GLU A 59 -4.92 9.32 -13.66
N ILE A 60 -6.19 9.44 -13.25
CA ILE A 60 -6.59 9.39 -11.85
C ILE A 60 -6.27 8.03 -11.23
N LEU A 61 -6.67 6.92 -11.90
CA LEU A 61 -6.39 5.58 -11.39
C LEU A 61 -4.88 5.34 -11.26
N PHE A 62 -4.11 5.70 -12.30
CA PHE A 62 -2.67 5.58 -12.26
C PHE A 62 -2.05 6.39 -11.11
N ALA A 63 -2.45 7.66 -10.95
CA ALA A 63 -1.95 8.52 -9.88
C ALA A 63 -2.27 7.96 -8.47
N ILE A 64 -3.44 7.35 -8.27
CA ILE A 64 -3.78 6.68 -7.01
C ILE A 64 -2.82 5.52 -6.73
N LEU A 65 -2.59 4.65 -7.73
CA LEU A 65 -1.76 3.47 -7.56
C LEU A 65 -0.28 3.83 -7.40
N ASP A 66 0.21 4.80 -8.16
CA ASP A 66 1.58 5.28 -8.10
C ASP A 66 1.90 5.90 -6.73
N ARG A 67 1.01 6.79 -6.26
CA ARG A 67 1.14 7.39 -4.92
C ARG A 67 1.10 6.34 -3.80
N THR A 68 0.25 5.33 -3.93
CA THR A 68 0.21 4.23 -2.96
C THR A 68 1.56 3.52 -2.86
N LEU A 69 2.23 3.32 -4.00
CA LEU A 69 3.56 2.71 -4.05
C LEU A 69 4.65 3.64 -3.52
N ASP A 70 4.54 4.97 -3.73
CA ASP A 70 5.41 5.96 -3.09
C ASP A 70 5.32 5.88 -1.58
N ASP A 71 4.11 5.87 -1.04
CA ASP A 71 3.85 5.79 0.40
C ASP A 71 4.41 4.48 1.00
N LEU A 72 4.22 3.36 0.30
CA LEU A 72 4.76 2.05 0.69
C LEU A 72 6.30 2.05 0.69
N LEU A 73 6.94 2.50 -0.39
CA LEU A 73 8.40 2.54 -0.52
C LEU A 73 9.02 3.47 0.52
N ALA A 74 8.50 4.67 0.66
CA ALA A 74 8.99 5.63 1.65
C ALA A 74 8.79 5.11 3.08
N GLY A 75 7.64 4.52 3.38
CA GLY A 75 7.31 4.03 4.70
C GLY A 75 8.14 2.81 5.11
N VAL A 76 8.30 1.82 4.23
CA VAL A 76 9.15 0.65 4.52
C VAL A 76 10.62 1.07 4.66
N GLY A 77 11.08 2.03 3.84
CA GLY A 77 12.43 2.57 3.94
C GLY A 77 12.71 3.18 5.32
N ARG A 78 11.79 4.02 5.82
CA ARG A 78 11.90 4.60 7.19
C ARG A 78 11.86 3.52 8.27
N ALA A 79 10.93 2.57 8.17
CA ALA A 79 10.80 1.48 9.15
C ALA A 79 12.07 0.63 9.23
N VAL A 80 12.68 0.28 8.10
CA VAL A 80 13.92 -0.50 8.04
C VAL A 80 15.12 0.29 8.53
N ALA A 81 15.20 1.60 8.21
CA ALA A 81 16.29 2.46 8.65
C ALA A 81 16.33 2.68 10.17
N SER A 82 15.19 2.59 10.84
CA SER A 82 15.08 2.75 12.31
C SER A 82 15.36 1.46 13.09
N ALA A 83 15.75 0.36 12.42
CA ALA A 83 15.94 -0.94 13.05
C ALA A 83 17.35 -1.47 12.85
N ASP A 84 17.91 -2.14 13.86
CA ASP A 84 19.25 -2.70 13.81
C ASP A 84 19.25 -4.22 13.71
N GLY A 85 20.07 -4.70 12.78
CA GLY A 85 20.23 -6.13 12.51
C GLY A 85 19.11 -6.72 11.64
N PRO A 86 19.36 -7.91 11.04
CA PRO A 86 18.48 -8.49 10.03
C PRO A 86 17.08 -8.80 10.54
N GLU A 87 16.96 -9.35 11.76
CA GLU A 87 15.68 -9.72 12.33
C GLU A 87 14.80 -8.50 12.61
N ALA A 88 15.36 -7.47 13.28
CA ALA A 88 14.63 -6.26 13.61
C ALA A 88 14.18 -5.51 12.34
N ARG A 89 15.01 -5.49 11.31
CA ARG A 89 14.66 -4.88 10.02
C ARG A 89 13.52 -5.61 9.31
N LEU A 90 13.54 -6.94 9.28
CA LEU A 90 12.44 -7.72 8.71
C LEU A 90 11.16 -7.54 9.52
N ARG A 91 11.25 -7.55 10.84
CA ARG A 91 10.14 -7.26 11.75
C ARG A 91 9.51 -5.91 11.45
N ALA A 92 10.33 -4.86 11.36
CA ALA A 92 9.89 -3.50 11.08
C ALA A 92 9.19 -3.40 9.70
N ALA A 93 9.76 -4.02 8.66
CA ALA A 93 9.20 -4.03 7.31
C ALA A 93 7.84 -4.73 7.26
N VAL A 94 7.72 -5.92 7.86
CA VAL A 94 6.47 -6.68 7.93
C VAL A 94 5.41 -5.93 8.71
N ARG A 95 5.76 -5.42 9.89
CA ARG A 95 4.86 -4.66 10.74
C ARG A 95 4.31 -3.42 10.03
N PHE A 96 5.20 -2.64 9.40
CA PHE A 96 4.80 -1.49 8.59
C PHE A 96 3.84 -1.90 7.46
N HIS A 97 4.17 -2.94 6.70
CA HIS A 97 3.36 -3.39 5.57
C HIS A 97 1.94 -3.80 6.00
N VAL A 98 1.81 -4.58 7.07
CA VAL A 98 0.50 -4.99 7.59
C VAL A 98 -0.30 -3.79 8.08
N LEU A 99 0.30 -2.89 8.87
CA LEU A 99 -0.36 -1.69 9.36
C LEU A 99 -0.80 -0.77 8.22
N PHE A 100 0.03 -0.59 7.19
CA PHE A 100 -0.34 0.18 6.01
C PHE A 100 -1.60 -0.38 5.34
N HIS A 101 -1.70 -1.70 5.21
CA HIS A 101 -2.83 -2.35 4.56
C HIS A 101 -4.10 -2.43 5.42
N THR A 102 -4.00 -2.36 6.75
CA THR A 102 -5.16 -2.21 7.63
C THR A 102 -5.67 -0.77 7.65
N ASP A 103 -4.78 0.21 7.65
CA ASP A 103 -5.12 1.64 7.70
C ASP A 103 -5.60 2.18 6.35
N SER A 104 -5.02 1.69 5.26
CA SER A 104 -5.26 2.15 3.89
C SER A 104 -6.03 1.12 3.04
N GLN A 105 -7.04 0.45 3.59
CA GLN A 105 -7.81 -0.61 2.92
C GLN A 105 -8.34 -0.22 1.53
N HIS A 106 -8.78 1.01 1.35
CA HIS A 106 -9.32 1.50 0.08
C HIS A 106 -8.24 1.52 -1.02
N GLN A 107 -7.04 1.96 -0.68
CA GLN A 107 -5.89 1.98 -1.59
C GLN A 107 -5.43 0.56 -1.92
N ALA A 108 -5.34 -0.30 -0.90
CA ALA A 108 -4.98 -1.70 -1.05
C ALA A 108 -5.98 -2.45 -1.96
N PHE A 109 -7.28 -2.24 -1.75
CA PHE A 109 -8.33 -2.84 -2.58
C PHE A 109 -8.15 -2.45 -4.06
N LEU A 110 -8.04 -1.15 -4.36
CA LEU A 110 -7.85 -0.68 -5.74
C LEU A 110 -6.56 -1.20 -6.37
N SER A 111 -5.49 -1.29 -5.58
CA SER A 111 -4.20 -1.81 -6.03
C SER A 111 -4.25 -3.28 -6.48
N HIS A 112 -5.26 -4.04 -6.06
CA HIS A 112 -5.47 -5.43 -6.46
C HIS A 112 -6.57 -5.60 -7.49
N SER A 113 -7.72 -4.97 -7.28
CA SER A 113 -8.90 -5.18 -8.13
C SER A 113 -8.79 -4.50 -9.49
N GLU A 114 -8.14 -3.32 -9.55
CA GLU A 114 -8.21 -2.45 -10.72
C GLU A 114 -6.93 -2.43 -11.60
N LEU A 115 -5.98 -3.32 -11.35
CA LEU A 115 -4.79 -3.45 -12.22
C LEU A 115 -5.19 -3.75 -13.67
N ARG A 116 -6.23 -4.56 -13.88
CA ARG A 116 -6.74 -4.93 -15.22
C ARG A 116 -7.39 -3.76 -15.94
N SER A 117 -7.76 -2.72 -15.19
CA SER A 117 -8.37 -1.50 -15.74
C SER A 117 -7.33 -0.49 -16.24
N LEU A 118 -6.03 -0.70 -15.95
CA LEU A 118 -4.95 0.15 -16.44
C LEU A 118 -4.67 -0.07 -17.94
N THR A 119 -4.24 1.00 -18.62
CA THR A 119 -3.59 0.86 -19.91
C THR A 119 -2.32 0.03 -19.79
N GLN A 120 -1.89 -0.61 -20.89
CA GLN A 120 -0.68 -1.43 -20.86
C GLN A 120 0.58 -0.64 -20.46
N ALA A 121 0.67 0.64 -20.82
CA ALA A 121 1.76 1.51 -20.41
C ALA A 121 1.76 1.76 -18.90
N ASN A 122 0.62 2.17 -18.33
CA ASN A 122 0.48 2.42 -16.90
C ASN A 122 0.66 1.13 -16.09
N LEU A 123 0.15 0.00 -16.58
CA LEU A 123 0.34 -1.30 -15.93
C LEU A 123 1.83 -1.66 -15.80
N ARG A 124 2.62 -1.48 -16.88
CA ARG A 124 4.07 -1.72 -16.81
C ARG A 124 4.75 -0.86 -15.77
N MET A 125 4.40 0.43 -15.68
CA MET A 125 4.97 1.32 -14.67
C MET A 125 4.63 0.86 -13.25
N VAL A 126 3.38 0.54 -12.98
CA VAL A 126 2.94 0.03 -11.68
C VAL A 126 3.64 -1.29 -11.32
N LEU A 127 3.77 -2.22 -12.27
CA LEU A 127 4.46 -3.50 -12.03
C LEU A 127 5.95 -3.30 -11.74
N THR A 128 6.63 -2.38 -12.43
CA THR A 128 8.02 -2.02 -12.13
C THR A 128 8.18 -1.53 -10.69
N ARG A 129 7.30 -0.66 -10.25
CA ARG A 129 7.32 -0.13 -8.88
C ARG A 129 6.99 -1.20 -7.82
N ARG A 130 6.09 -2.13 -8.13
CA ARG A 130 5.83 -3.29 -7.27
C ARG A 130 7.06 -4.17 -7.13
N ASP A 131 7.81 -4.40 -8.22
CA ASP A 131 9.08 -5.12 -8.17
C ASP A 131 10.15 -4.37 -7.34
N GLU A 132 10.17 -3.03 -7.37
CA GLU A 132 11.01 -2.22 -6.49
C GLU A 132 10.68 -2.45 -5.02
N TYR A 133 9.40 -2.48 -4.68
CA TYR A 133 8.97 -2.76 -3.32
C TYR A 133 9.33 -4.19 -2.89
N GLU A 134 9.09 -5.19 -3.74
CA GLU A 134 9.49 -6.59 -3.47
C GLU A 134 11.00 -6.73 -3.28
N ARG A 135 11.82 -5.98 -4.04
CA ARG A 135 13.29 -5.98 -3.89
C ARG A 135 13.75 -5.58 -2.48
N VAL A 136 13.01 -4.73 -1.77
CA VAL A 136 13.32 -4.39 -0.38
C VAL A 136 13.26 -5.65 0.49
N PHE A 137 12.17 -6.42 0.40
CA PHE A 137 12.00 -7.66 1.17
C PHE A 137 13.02 -8.73 0.76
N ARG A 138 13.31 -8.88 -0.53
CA ARG A 138 14.38 -9.79 -1.01
C ARG A 138 15.73 -9.40 -0.41
N GLY A 139 16.04 -8.12 -0.35
CA GLY A 139 17.27 -7.61 0.26
C GLY A 139 17.39 -7.93 1.75
N LEU A 140 16.30 -7.75 2.50
CA LEU A 140 16.24 -8.08 3.93
C LEU A 140 16.46 -9.57 4.18
N LEU A 141 15.77 -10.43 3.44
CA LEU A 141 15.90 -11.89 3.55
C LEU A 141 17.31 -12.37 3.17
N ALA A 142 17.84 -11.88 2.06
CA ALA A 142 19.20 -12.22 1.61
C ALA A 142 20.28 -11.73 2.62
N SER A 143 20.10 -10.56 3.21
CA SER A 143 21.01 -10.05 4.24
C SER A 143 20.99 -10.92 5.49
N GLY A 144 19.80 -11.31 5.95
CA GLY A 144 19.65 -12.19 7.12
C GLY A 144 20.19 -13.62 6.87
N ALA A 145 20.04 -14.15 5.65
CA ALA A 145 20.59 -15.43 5.26
C ALA A 145 22.13 -15.39 5.25
N ARG A 146 22.74 -14.33 4.68
CA ARG A 146 24.21 -14.16 4.71
C ARG A 146 24.77 -14.00 6.13
N ALA A 147 23.99 -13.36 7.02
CA ALA A 147 24.37 -13.22 8.42
C ALA A 147 24.11 -14.50 9.27
N GLY A 148 23.60 -15.59 8.68
CA GLY A 148 23.28 -16.82 9.38
C GLY A 148 22.06 -16.74 10.33
N VAL A 149 21.31 -15.63 10.28
CA VAL A 149 20.12 -15.39 11.11
C VAL A 149 18.88 -16.06 10.51
N PHE A 150 18.79 -16.13 9.17
CA PHE A 150 17.67 -16.72 8.45
C PHE A 150 18.12 -17.95 7.66
N GLN A 151 17.19 -18.91 7.54
CA GLN A 151 17.31 -20.05 6.64
C GLN A 151 16.24 -19.95 5.55
N VAL A 152 16.62 -19.46 4.38
CA VAL A 152 15.73 -19.18 3.26
C VAL A 152 16.22 -19.92 2.02
N ALA A 153 15.48 -20.92 1.56
CA ALA A 153 15.85 -21.74 0.40
C ALA A 153 15.72 -20.93 -0.92
N ASP A 154 14.66 -20.17 -1.06
CA ASP A 154 14.41 -19.29 -2.21
C ASP A 154 13.96 -17.92 -1.71
N VAL A 155 14.86 -16.95 -1.81
CA VAL A 155 14.64 -15.57 -1.35
C VAL A 155 13.50 -14.90 -2.12
N ARG A 156 13.39 -15.13 -3.42
CA ARG A 156 12.37 -14.49 -4.25
C ARG A 156 10.97 -15.04 -3.92
N LEU A 157 10.85 -16.37 -3.88
CA LEU A 157 9.59 -17.02 -3.54
C LEU A 157 9.14 -16.67 -2.12
N THR A 158 10.08 -16.64 -1.17
CA THR A 158 9.77 -16.26 0.22
C THR A 158 9.31 -14.82 0.34
N ALA A 159 9.97 -13.87 -0.35
CA ALA A 159 9.54 -12.47 -0.36
C ALA A 159 8.13 -12.31 -0.94
N MET A 160 7.86 -12.97 -2.08
CA MET A 160 6.55 -12.95 -2.71
C MET A 160 5.46 -13.57 -1.80
N ALA A 161 5.76 -14.69 -1.12
CA ALA A 161 4.83 -15.33 -0.19
C ALA A 161 4.51 -14.42 1.00
N ILE A 162 5.53 -13.78 1.60
CA ILE A 162 5.38 -12.82 2.69
C ILE A 162 4.48 -11.66 2.26
N LEU A 163 4.79 -11.02 1.14
CA LEU A 163 4.01 -9.88 0.65
C LEU A 163 2.57 -10.27 0.32
N THR A 164 2.35 -11.41 -0.34
CA THR A 164 1.01 -11.91 -0.67
C THR A 164 0.18 -12.15 0.59
N MET A 165 0.76 -12.82 1.59
CA MET A 165 0.10 -13.09 2.86
C MET A 165 -0.24 -11.80 3.61
N CYS A 166 0.72 -10.87 3.72
CA CYS A 166 0.54 -9.61 4.47
C CYS A 166 -0.46 -8.68 3.78
N THR A 167 -0.41 -8.56 2.46
CA THR A 167 -1.36 -7.74 1.70
C THR A 167 -2.79 -8.28 1.81
N GLY A 168 -2.94 -9.61 1.93
CA GLY A 168 -4.23 -10.26 2.11
C GLY A 168 -5.04 -9.74 3.31
N VAL A 169 -4.40 -9.11 4.30
CA VAL A 169 -5.09 -8.50 5.44
C VAL A 169 -6.15 -7.48 5.00
N ALA A 170 -5.89 -6.73 3.92
CA ALA A 170 -6.82 -5.72 3.41
C ALA A 170 -8.18 -6.29 2.95
N THR A 171 -8.27 -7.60 2.68
CA THR A 171 -9.51 -8.24 2.19
C THR A 171 -10.45 -8.67 3.31
N TRP A 172 -9.93 -8.95 4.50
CA TRP A 172 -10.71 -9.51 5.62
C TRP A 172 -10.70 -8.64 6.88
N PHE A 173 -9.77 -7.69 7.01
CA PHE A 173 -9.74 -6.79 8.16
C PHE A 173 -11.00 -5.91 8.19
N SER A 174 -11.53 -5.69 9.40
CA SER A 174 -12.62 -4.75 9.64
C SER A 174 -12.40 -4.01 10.96
N ASP A 175 -12.70 -2.71 10.96
CA ASP A 175 -12.68 -1.91 12.19
C ASP A 175 -13.69 -2.50 13.21
N GLY A 176 -13.24 -2.59 14.47
CA GLY A 176 -14.04 -3.22 15.53
C GLY A 176 -14.00 -4.76 15.53
N GLY A 177 -13.21 -5.39 14.69
CA GLY A 177 -12.96 -6.84 14.74
C GLY A 177 -12.27 -7.30 16.03
N ARG A 178 -12.08 -8.61 16.18
CA ARG A 178 -11.50 -9.24 17.41
C ARG A 178 -10.09 -8.79 17.74
N LEU A 179 -9.30 -8.38 16.78
CA LEU A 179 -7.89 -7.98 16.94
C LEU A 179 -7.67 -6.57 16.40
N SER A 180 -6.87 -5.79 17.12
CA SER A 180 -6.40 -4.49 16.62
C SER A 180 -5.41 -4.65 15.46
N PRO A 181 -5.22 -3.62 14.62
CA PRO A 181 -4.21 -3.62 13.57
C PRO A 181 -2.81 -4.01 14.08
N GLU A 182 -2.41 -3.50 15.25
CA GLU A 182 -1.11 -3.79 15.86
C GLU A 182 -1.00 -5.26 16.27
N ALA A 183 -2.05 -5.81 16.90
CA ALA A 183 -2.08 -7.22 17.29
C ALA A 183 -2.03 -8.16 16.07
N ILE A 184 -2.66 -7.76 14.95
CA ILE A 184 -2.56 -8.48 13.68
C ILE A 184 -1.13 -8.41 13.15
N ALA A 185 -0.56 -7.21 13.07
CA ALA A 185 0.80 -7.00 12.57
C ALA A 185 1.84 -7.81 13.38
N ASP A 186 1.74 -7.80 14.70
CA ASP A 186 2.66 -8.55 15.58
C ASP A 186 2.53 -10.07 15.35
N ARG A 187 1.31 -10.60 15.16
CA ARG A 187 1.10 -12.02 14.83
C ARG A 187 1.68 -12.41 13.47
N TYR A 188 1.53 -11.55 12.46
CA TYR A 188 2.13 -11.76 11.13
C TYR A 188 3.66 -11.77 11.21
N VAL A 189 4.23 -10.83 11.97
CA VAL A 189 5.68 -10.80 12.24
C VAL A 189 6.14 -12.12 12.87
N GLU A 190 5.46 -12.61 13.91
CA GLU A 190 5.82 -13.87 14.57
C GLU A 190 5.72 -15.07 13.62
N MET A 191 4.65 -15.17 12.83
CA MET A 191 4.50 -16.24 11.84
C MET A 191 5.64 -16.23 10.83
N ILE A 192 5.97 -15.06 10.27
CA ILE A 192 7.01 -14.91 9.26
C ILE A 192 8.39 -15.24 9.84
N LEU A 193 8.70 -14.71 11.03
CA LEU A 193 9.99 -15.00 11.67
C LEU A 193 10.17 -16.48 11.98
N ARG A 194 9.12 -17.18 12.42
CA ARG A 194 9.17 -18.64 12.62
C ARG A 194 9.40 -19.42 11.32
N THR A 195 8.96 -18.88 10.19
CA THR A 195 9.14 -19.52 8.88
C THR A 195 10.57 -19.34 8.35
N VAL A 196 11.22 -18.21 8.65
CA VAL A 196 12.54 -17.88 8.09
C VAL A 196 13.70 -18.05 9.08
N LYS A 197 13.45 -18.21 10.38
CA LYS A 197 14.48 -18.49 11.37
C LYS A 197 14.96 -19.95 11.30
N ARG A 198 16.19 -20.12 11.73
CA ARG A 198 16.81 -21.42 11.90
C ARG A 198 16.36 -22.07 13.20
#